data_8e5895d4b9395d0f72412e6418324e98
#
_entry.id   8e5895d4b9395d0f72412e6418324e98
#
_cell.length_a   1.000
_cell.length_b   1.000
_cell.length_c   1.000
_cell.angle_alpha   90.00
_cell.angle_beta   90.00
_cell.angle_gamma   90.00
#
_symmetry.space_group_name_H-M   'P 1'
#
loop_
_entity.id
_entity.type
_entity.pdbx_description
1 polymer ?
#
loop_
_entity_poly.entity_id
_entity_poly.type
_entity_poly.pdbx_seq_one_letter_code
_entity_poly.pdbx_strand_id
1 'polypeptide(L)'
;MNFQTMNKQRKFILIAAVAGFIAMFLPWVRISFFGISNSVSGMHGSGILVFFCFIGAGVVAFLGDQTKNLDKTFWFIALACGALASLIMVWNFIDAMGGALSYLSIGFYLAGLASAGILLSAYMFRNPTDSIKGGFDSLKKDIEEKAKGSNTP
;
A
#
# COMPACT_ATOMS: atom_id res chain seq x y z
N MET A 1 -0.28 -15.28 17.44
CA MET A 1 0.42 -14.23 16.66
C MET A 1 1.26 -13.42 17.64
N ASN A 2 2.58 -13.43 17.47
CA ASN A 2 3.46 -12.69 18.37
C ASN A 2 4.15 -11.57 17.59
N PHE A 3 3.67 -10.34 17.78
CA PHE A 3 4.17 -9.16 17.08
C PHE A 3 5.67 -8.87 17.36
N GLN A 4 6.17 -9.38 18.49
CA GLN A 4 7.59 -9.21 18.87
C GLN A 4 8.52 -10.10 18.03
N THR A 5 8.08 -11.29 17.63
CA THR A 5 8.87 -12.23 16.83
C THR A 5 8.74 -12.01 15.32
N MET A 6 7.84 -11.12 14.92
CA MET A 6 7.60 -10.81 13.51
C MET A 6 8.81 -10.14 12.86
N ASN A 7 9.14 -10.54 11.64
CA ASN A 7 10.24 -9.98 10.87
C ASN A 7 10.07 -8.46 10.64
N LYS A 8 11.17 -7.72 10.68
CA LYS A 8 11.18 -6.25 10.53
C LYS A 8 10.46 -5.78 9.26
N GLN A 9 10.73 -6.41 8.12
CA GLN A 9 10.09 -6.06 6.85
C GLN A 9 8.56 -6.12 6.94
N ARG A 10 8.04 -7.26 7.37
CA ARG A 10 6.58 -7.50 7.51
C ARG A 10 5.96 -6.56 8.53
N LYS A 11 6.64 -6.36 9.65
CA LYS A 11 6.19 -5.47 10.73
C LYS A 11 6.00 -4.04 10.25
N PHE A 12 6.99 -3.48 9.55
CA PHE A 12 6.91 -2.11 9.03
C PHE A 12 5.86 -1.96 7.92
N ILE A 13 5.76 -2.94 7.01
CA ILE A 13 4.72 -2.96 5.98
C ILE A 13 3.33 -2.99 6.63
N LEU A 14 3.14 -3.83 7.65
CA LEU A 14 1.87 -3.95 8.35
C LEU A 14 1.48 -2.65 9.07
N ILE A 15 2.41 -2.05 9.81
CA ILE A 15 2.18 -0.77 10.50
C ILE A 15 1.79 0.31 9.49
N ALA A 16 2.53 0.41 8.39
CA ALA A 16 2.25 1.38 7.33
C ALA A 16 0.89 1.10 6.65
N ALA A 17 0.57 -0.16 6.37
CA ALA A 17 -0.71 -0.55 5.78
C ALA A 17 -1.91 -0.20 6.70
N VAL A 18 -1.80 -0.46 8.00
CA VAL A 18 -2.83 -0.09 8.98
C VAL A 18 -2.96 1.42 9.10
N ALA A 19 -1.85 2.15 9.17
CA ALA A 19 -1.88 3.62 9.20
C ALA A 19 -2.52 4.19 7.93
N GLY A 20 -2.16 3.64 6.76
CA GLY A 20 -2.76 4.00 5.48
C GLY A 20 -4.25 3.68 5.43
N PHE A 21 -4.66 2.49 5.91
CA PHE A 21 -6.07 2.10 5.99
C PHE A 21 -6.88 3.10 6.84
N ILE A 22 -6.38 3.49 8.00
CA ILE A 22 -7.02 4.51 8.86
C ILE A 22 -7.08 5.86 8.13
N ALA A 23 -6.01 6.25 7.44
CA ALA A 23 -5.93 7.51 6.71
C ALA A 23 -7.00 7.65 5.61
N MET A 24 -7.53 6.53 5.08
CA MET A 24 -8.59 6.55 4.07
C MET A 24 -9.93 7.06 4.62
N PHE A 25 -10.19 6.88 5.90
CA PHE A 25 -11.41 7.36 6.56
C PHE A 25 -11.28 8.80 7.07
N LEU A 26 -10.06 9.32 7.14
CA LEU A 26 -9.82 10.70 7.52
C LEU A 26 -10.12 11.64 6.35
N PRO A 27 -10.43 12.91 6.63
CA PRO A 27 -10.62 13.90 5.58
C PRO A 27 -9.32 14.11 4.80
N TRP A 28 -9.37 13.97 3.48
CA TRP A 28 -8.27 14.26 2.57
C TRP A 28 -8.30 15.69 2.08
N VAL A 29 -9.51 16.19 1.85
CA VAL A 29 -9.75 17.59 1.44
C VAL A 29 -10.79 18.19 2.38
N ARG A 30 -10.53 19.40 2.84
CA ARG A 30 -11.47 20.16 3.68
C ARG A 30 -11.63 21.56 3.08
N ILE A 31 -12.85 21.88 2.71
CA ILE A 31 -13.23 23.20 2.18
C ILE A 31 -14.14 23.86 3.19
N SER A 32 -13.75 25.04 3.68
CA SER A 32 -14.58 25.85 4.56
C SER A 32 -14.96 27.14 3.83
N PHE A 33 -16.26 27.35 3.64
CA PHE A 33 -16.80 28.53 2.97
C PHE A 33 -17.95 29.10 3.81
N PHE A 34 -17.88 30.36 4.22
CA PHE A 34 -18.91 31.07 5.01
C PHE A 34 -19.45 30.30 6.23
N GLY A 35 -18.59 29.62 6.98
CA GLY A 35 -18.98 28.86 8.18
C GLY A 35 -19.54 27.45 7.93
N ILE A 36 -19.68 27.03 6.65
CA ILE A 36 -20.02 25.67 6.26
C ILE A 36 -18.72 24.96 5.89
N SER A 37 -18.37 23.89 6.62
CA SER A 37 -17.21 23.05 6.29
C SER A 37 -17.68 21.75 5.62
N ASN A 38 -17.17 21.49 4.44
CA ASN A 38 -17.38 20.22 3.74
C ASN A 38 -16.04 19.47 3.68
N SER A 39 -16.07 18.16 3.89
CA SER A 39 -14.86 17.33 3.85
C SER A 39 -15.08 16.09 3.00
N VAL A 40 -14.07 15.74 2.21
CA VAL A 40 -14.04 14.54 1.39
C VAL A 40 -12.97 13.61 1.93
N SER A 41 -13.36 12.36 2.21
CA SER A 41 -12.43 11.31 2.67
C SER A 41 -11.68 10.69 1.49
N GLY A 42 -10.63 9.90 1.81
CA GLY A 42 -9.87 9.16 0.81
C GLY A 42 -10.63 8.06 0.08
N MET A 43 -11.86 7.76 0.50
CA MET A 43 -12.72 6.74 -0.13
C MET A 43 -13.42 7.24 -1.41
N HIS A 44 -12.97 8.33 -2.01
CA HIS A 44 -13.52 8.88 -3.24
C HIS A 44 -12.49 8.94 -4.36
N GLY A 45 -12.95 8.76 -5.59
CA GLY A 45 -12.11 8.87 -6.79
C GLY A 45 -10.95 7.88 -6.80
N SER A 46 -9.76 8.39 -7.10
CA SER A 46 -8.51 7.60 -7.15
C SER A 46 -8.09 7.00 -5.80
N GLY A 47 -8.60 7.54 -4.70
CA GLY A 47 -8.32 7.05 -3.36
C GLY A 47 -8.81 5.61 -3.12
N ILE A 48 -9.86 5.17 -3.81
CA ILE A 48 -10.36 3.79 -3.74
C ILE A 48 -9.24 2.79 -4.15
N LEU A 49 -8.47 3.10 -5.18
CA LEU A 49 -7.33 2.26 -5.59
C LEU A 49 -6.25 2.21 -4.51
N VAL A 50 -5.95 3.35 -3.89
CA VAL A 50 -5.00 3.43 -2.76
C VAL A 50 -5.49 2.59 -1.59
N PHE A 51 -6.78 2.61 -1.29
CA PHE A 51 -7.40 1.77 -0.26
C PHE A 51 -7.16 0.27 -0.50
N PHE A 52 -7.42 -0.21 -1.72
CA PHE A 52 -7.14 -1.61 -2.06
C PHE A 52 -5.65 -1.95 -2.00
N CYS A 53 -4.76 -1.01 -2.34
CA CYS A 53 -3.32 -1.20 -2.18
C CYS A 53 -2.92 -1.37 -0.70
N PHE A 54 -3.51 -0.61 0.22
CA PHE A 54 -3.25 -0.78 1.66
C PHE A 54 -3.76 -2.12 2.17
N ILE A 55 -4.96 -2.54 1.76
CA ILE A 55 -5.48 -3.87 2.10
C ILE A 55 -4.56 -4.96 1.55
N GLY A 56 -4.20 -4.89 0.26
CA GLY A 56 -3.34 -5.86 -0.39
C GLY A 56 -1.97 -5.99 0.30
N ALA A 57 -1.32 -4.87 0.59
CA ALA A 57 -0.04 -4.86 1.30
C ALA A 57 -0.16 -5.41 2.73
N GLY A 58 -1.23 -5.08 3.44
CA GLY A 58 -1.52 -5.61 4.78
C GLY A 58 -1.74 -7.11 4.77
N VAL A 59 -2.59 -7.61 3.88
CA VAL A 59 -2.87 -9.05 3.73
C VAL A 59 -1.59 -9.82 3.42
N VAL A 60 -0.80 -9.36 2.45
CA VAL A 60 0.47 -10.00 2.08
C VAL A 60 1.48 -10.01 3.24
N ALA A 61 1.52 -8.97 4.07
CA ALA A 61 2.38 -8.93 5.25
C ALA A 61 1.97 -9.97 6.31
N PHE A 62 0.69 -10.36 6.34
CA PHE A 62 0.15 -11.40 7.23
C PHE A 62 0.35 -12.82 6.71
N LEU A 63 0.38 -13.02 5.39
CA LEU A 63 0.46 -14.34 4.77
C LEU A 63 1.85 -14.96 4.93
N GLY A 64 1.89 -16.27 5.13
CA GLY A 64 3.12 -17.06 5.23
C GLY A 64 3.80 -17.01 6.61
N ASP A 65 5.08 -17.41 6.66
CA ASP A 65 5.88 -17.44 7.88
C ASP A 65 6.28 -16.02 8.30
N GLN A 66 5.67 -15.54 9.38
CA GLN A 66 5.84 -14.17 9.86
C GLN A 66 7.24 -13.90 10.45
N THR A 67 8.01 -14.92 10.75
CA THR A 67 9.36 -14.79 11.30
C THR A 67 10.43 -14.53 10.23
N LYS A 68 10.09 -14.79 8.96
CA LYS A 68 10.97 -14.62 7.80
C LYS A 68 10.55 -13.42 6.95
N ASN A 69 11.47 -12.97 6.11
CA ASN A 69 11.14 -11.99 5.07
C ASN A 69 10.01 -12.53 4.16
N LEU A 70 9.39 -11.60 3.44
CA LEU A 70 8.39 -11.96 2.43
C LEU A 70 9.02 -12.86 1.36
N ASP A 71 8.30 -13.87 0.93
CA ASP A 71 8.65 -14.65 -0.26
C ASP A 71 8.65 -13.74 -1.49
N LYS A 72 9.38 -14.12 -2.54
CA LYS A 72 9.56 -13.29 -3.75
C LYS A 72 8.24 -12.78 -4.33
N THR A 73 7.23 -13.64 -4.41
CA THR A 73 5.89 -13.28 -4.91
C THR A 73 5.21 -12.25 -4.00
N PHE A 74 5.19 -12.50 -2.70
CA PHE A 74 4.56 -11.58 -1.73
C PHE A 74 5.33 -10.27 -1.61
N TRP A 75 6.65 -10.32 -1.67
CA TRP A 75 7.49 -9.13 -1.73
C TRP A 75 7.16 -8.26 -2.95
N PHE A 76 7.04 -8.88 -4.13
CA PHE A 76 6.71 -8.17 -5.36
C PHE A 76 5.32 -7.53 -5.30
N ILE A 77 4.32 -8.23 -4.76
CA ILE A 77 2.96 -7.69 -4.57
C ILE A 77 2.98 -6.50 -3.61
N ALA A 78 3.67 -6.62 -2.46
CA ALA A 78 3.79 -5.51 -1.51
C ALA A 78 4.50 -4.29 -2.13
N LEU A 79 5.57 -4.52 -2.89
CA LEU A 79 6.30 -3.48 -3.61
C LEU A 79 5.41 -2.80 -4.66
N ALA A 80 4.67 -3.59 -5.45
CA ALA A 80 3.76 -3.07 -6.48
C ALA A 80 2.61 -2.25 -5.86
N CYS A 81 2.01 -2.73 -4.76
CA CYS A 81 0.98 -1.99 -4.03
C CYS A 81 1.54 -0.66 -3.48
N GLY A 82 2.72 -0.69 -2.85
CA GLY A 82 3.37 0.51 -2.33
C GLY A 82 3.73 1.51 -3.43
N ALA A 83 4.27 1.02 -4.56
CA ALA A 83 4.62 1.85 -5.71
C ALA A 83 3.38 2.49 -6.35
N LEU A 84 2.34 1.70 -6.59
CA LEU A 84 1.08 2.19 -7.18
C LEU A 84 0.41 3.22 -6.27
N ALA A 85 0.29 2.93 -4.97
CA ALA A 85 -0.26 3.87 -4.01
C ALA A 85 0.55 5.17 -3.96
N SER A 86 1.88 5.08 -3.92
CA SER A 86 2.77 6.26 -3.92
C SER A 86 2.63 7.09 -5.18
N LEU A 87 2.55 6.45 -6.36
CA LEU A 87 2.33 7.16 -7.63
C LEU A 87 1.00 7.91 -7.66
N ILE A 88 -0.08 7.27 -7.20
CA ILE A 88 -1.40 7.90 -7.12
C ILE A 88 -1.36 9.09 -6.15
N MET A 89 -0.69 8.95 -4.99
CA MET A 89 -0.56 10.03 -4.03
C MET A 89 0.24 11.21 -4.57
N VAL A 90 1.35 10.94 -5.28
CA VAL A 90 2.16 11.97 -5.95
C VAL A 90 1.34 12.66 -7.04
N TRP A 91 0.61 11.91 -7.85
CA TRP A 91 -0.26 12.47 -8.88
C TRP A 91 -1.31 13.42 -8.30
N ASN A 92 -2.05 12.97 -7.27
CA ASN A 92 -3.03 13.81 -6.59
C ASN A 92 -2.40 15.04 -5.92
N PHE A 93 -1.16 14.92 -5.42
CA PHE A 93 -0.43 16.05 -4.86
C PHE A 93 -0.08 17.09 -5.93
N ILE A 94 0.42 16.64 -7.09
CA ILE A 94 0.73 17.54 -8.23
C ILE A 94 -0.54 18.22 -8.72
N ASP A 95 -1.64 17.50 -8.83
CA ASP A 95 -2.93 18.06 -9.23
C ASP A 95 -3.41 19.13 -8.23
N ALA A 96 -3.25 18.88 -6.93
CA ALA A 96 -3.56 19.84 -5.88
C ALA A 96 -2.66 21.11 -5.93
N MET A 97 -1.44 21.03 -6.48
CA MET A 97 -0.57 22.19 -6.66
C MET A 97 -1.18 23.26 -7.60
N GLY A 98 -2.13 22.87 -8.44
CA GLY A 98 -2.89 23.78 -9.31
C GLY A 98 -3.84 24.74 -8.58
N GLY A 99 -3.86 24.75 -7.23
CA GLY A 99 -4.64 25.69 -6.42
C GLY A 99 -5.37 25.09 -5.22
N ALA A 100 -5.29 23.78 -5.03
CA ALA A 100 -6.01 23.07 -3.97
C ALA A 100 -5.14 22.68 -2.75
N LEU A 101 -3.86 23.05 -2.71
CA LEU A 101 -2.92 22.68 -1.62
C LEU A 101 -3.42 23.11 -0.24
N SER A 102 -4.03 24.28 -0.13
CA SER A 102 -4.56 24.80 1.14
C SER A 102 -5.76 24.02 1.68
N TYR A 103 -6.38 23.21 0.84
CA TYR A 103 -7.52 22.37 1.21
C TYR A 103 -7.12 20.93 1.59
N LEU A 104 -5.86 20.53 1.36
CA LEU A 104 -5.37 19.22 1.75
C LEU A 104 -5.35 19.08 3.28
N SER A 105 -5.84 17.95 3.75
CA SER A 105 -5.99 17.68 5.17
C SER A 105 -5.12 16.50 5.63
N ILE A 106 -5.10 16.27 6.94
CA ILE A 106 -4.20 15.30 7.59
C ILE A 106 -4.29 13.88 6.99
N GLY A 107 -5.48 13.45 6.56
CA GLY A 107 -5.69 12.12 5.97
C GLY A 107 -4.86 11.92 4.70
N PHE A 108 -4.75 12.94 3.86
CA PHE A 108 -3.95 12.90 2.63
C PHE A 108 -2.46 12.70 2.94
N TYR A 109 -1.90 13.51 3.85
CA TYR A 109 -0.48 13.41 4.21
C TYR A 109 -0.16 12.07 4.89
N LEU A 110 -1.05 11.59 5.75
CA LEU A 110 -0.87 10.30 6.41
C LEU A 110 -0.91 9.14 5.40
N ALA A 111 -1.83 9.17 4.42
CA ALA A 111 -1.88 8.18 3.35
C ALA A 111 -0.61 8.21 2.47
N GLY A 112 -0.10 9.41 2.17
CA GLY A 112 1.16 9.59 1.44
C GLY A 112 2.36 9.00 2.18
N LEU A 113 2.49 9.31 3.48
CA LEU A 113 3.54 8.73 4.33
C LEU A 113 3.41 7.21 4.46
N ALA A 114 2.20 6.70 4.59
CA ALA A 114 1.94 5.26 4.68
C ALA A 114 2.31 4.54 3.38
N SER A 115 1.95 5.09 2.21
CA SER A 115 2.30 4.49 0.91
C SER A 115 3.82 4.47 0.70
N ALA A 116 4.51 5.57 1.01
CA ALA A 116 5.97 5.64 0.99
C ALA A 116 6.60 4.67 1.99
N GLY A 117 6.01 4.52 3.18
CA GLY A 117 6.44 3.58 4.21
C GLY A 117 6.38 2.13 3.74
N ILE A 118 5.31 1.72 3.05
CA ILE A 118 5.20 0.38 2.46
C ILE A 118 6.30 0.18 1.41
N LEU A 119 6.44 1.12 0.48
CA LEU A 119 7.41 1.05 -0.61
C LEU A 119 8.84 0.95 -0.07
N LEU A 120 9.21 1.84 0.86
CA LEU A 120 10.54 1.85 1.47
C LEU A 120 10.81 0.58 2.28
N SER A 121 9.85 0.11 3.06
CA SER A 121 10.01 -1.10 3.86
C SER A 121 10.17 -2.35 2.98
N ALA A 122 9.39 -2.46 1.91
CA ALA A 122 9.52 -3.54 0.94
C ALA A 122 10.90 -3.52 0.26
N TYR A 123 11.41 -2.34 -0.09
CA TYR A 123 12.68 -2.20 -0.78
C TYR A 123 13.90 -2.36 0.16
N MET A 124 13.91 -1.69 1.31
CA MET A 124 15.07 -1.65 2.22
C MET A 124 15.34 -2.97 2.93
N PHE A 125 14.28 -3.69 3.30
CA PHE A 125 14.40 -4.96 4.03
C PHE A 125 14.27 -6.19 3.11
N ARG A 126 14.43 -6.02 1.80
CA ARG A 126 14.40 -7.12 0.83
C ARG A 126 15.56 -8.10 1.06
N ASN A 127 15.38 -9.35 0.64
CA ASN A 127 16.51 -10.27 0.56
C ASN A 127 17.45 -9.87 -0.59
N PRO A 128 18.76 -10.13 -0.47
CA PRO A 128 19.72 -9.81 -1.53
C PRO A 128 19.41 -10.48 -2.87
N THR A 129 18.67 -11.60 -2.84
CA THR A 129 18.25 -12.36 -4.04
C THR A 129 16.95 -11.87 -4.66
N ASP A 130 16.26 -10.92 -4.01
CA ASP A 130 15.00 -10.40 -4.51
C ASP A 130 15.26 -9.35 -5.60
N SER A 131 14.71 -9.60 -6.77
CA SER A 131 14.75 -8.67 -7.90
C SER A 131 13.35 -8.53 -8.50
N ILE A 132 13.07 -7.37 -9.09
CA ILE A 132 11.76 -7.09 -9.71
C ILE A 132 11.44 -8.13 -10.79
N LYS A 133 12.43 -8.49 -11.61
CA LYS A 133 12.29 -9.53 -12.64
C LYS A 133 11.98 -10.89 -12.02
N GLY A 134 12.75 -11.30 -11.01
CA GLY A 134 12.52 -12.57 -10.32
C GLY A 134 11.18 -12.62 -9.58
N GLY A 135 10.70 -11.50 -9.04
CA GLY A 135 9.38 -11.39 -8.40
C GLY A 135 8.25 -11.53 -9.41
N PHE A 136 8.38 -10.91 -10.57
CA PHE A 136 7.41 -11.02 -11.65
C PHE A 136 7.34 -12.45 -12.22
N ASP A 137 8.49 -13.09 -12.45
CA ASP A 137 8.57 -14.46 -12.94
C ASP A 137 7.96 -15.46 -11.94
N SER A 138 8.19 -15.26 -10.63
CA SER A 138 7.57 -16.06 -9.57
C SER A 138 6.06 -15.91 -9.55
N LEU A 139 5.56 -14.69 -9.62
CA LEU A 139 4.11 -14.41 -9.67
C LEU A 139 3.45 -15.05 -10.89
N LYS A 140 4.09 -14.93 -12.06
CA LYS A 140 3.59 -15.56 -13.28
C LYS A 140 3.50 -17.07 -13.15
N LYS A 141 4.54 -17.71 -12.59
CA LYS A 141 4.58 -19.16 -12.36
C LYS A 141 3.48 -19.61 -11.39
N ASP A 142 3.27 -18.90 -10.29
CA ASP A 142 2.22 -19.22 -9.31
C ASP A 142 0.81 -19.14 -9.93
N ILE A 143 0.58 -18.16 -10.82
CA ILE A 143 -0.69 -18.01 -11.54
C ILE A 143 -0.87 -19.16 -12.53
N GLU A 144 0.16 -19.52 -13.29
CA GLU A 144 0.10 -20.64 -14.26
C GLU A 144 -0.13 -21.99 -13.57
N GLU A 145 0.50 -22.25 -12.44
CA GLU A 145 0.31 -23.46 -11.65
C GLU A 145 -1.13 -23.56 -11.11
N LYS A 146 -1.66 -22.47 -10.58
CA LYS A 146 -3.05 -22.43 -10.10
C LYS A 146 -4.06 -22.59 -11.22
N ALA A 147 -3.80 -22.02 -12.39
CA ALA A 147 -4.65 -22.18 -13.57
C ALA A 147 -4.66 -23.61 -14.10
N LYS A 148 -3.51 -24.31 -14.07
CA LYS A 148 -3.40 -25.73 -14.46
C LYS A 148 -4.04 -26.67 -13.44
N GLY A 149 -3.89 -26.41 -12.15
CA GLY A 149 -4.49 -27.23 -11.08
C GLY A 149 -6.02 -27.15 -11.02
N SER A 150 -6.63 -26.10 -11.59
CA SER A 150 -8.09 -25.96 -11.68
C SER A 150 -8.72 -26.78 -12.83
N ASN A 151 -7.90 -27.31 -13.75
CA ASN A 151 -8.37 -28.07 -14.93
C ASN A 151 -8.16 -29.59 -14.83
N THR A 152 -7.82 -30.13 -13.66
CA THR A 152 -7.80 -31.56 -13.43
C THR A 152 -9.15 -32.00 -12.86
N PRO A 153 -9.90 -32.87 -13.59
CA PRO A 153 -11.17 -33.40 -13.13
C PRO A 153 -11.02 -34.30 -11.90
#